data_289f2cdc5e701ee7675db0235a756198
#
_entry.id   289f2cdc5e701ee7675db0235a756198
#
_cell.length_a   1.000
_cell.length_b   1.000
_cell.length_c   1.000
_cell.angle_alpha   90.00
_cell.angle_beta   90.00
_cell.angle_gamma   90.00
#
_symmetry.space_group_name_H-M   'P 1'
#
loop_
_entity.id
_entity.type
_entity.pdbx_description
1 polymer ?
#
loop_
_entity_poly.entity_id
_entity_poly.type
_entity_poly.pdbx_seq_one_letter_code
_entity_poly.pdbx_strand_id
1 'polypeptide(L)'
;MNRLKEKYLNEIIPSLTSKYNYKTIMEVPKLEKIVINIGVGDATSNSKLLEAAVKELELISGQKPVITKAKKSIAGFKLREGQSIGCKVTLRGENMYNFMDKLLSIGLPRVRDFRGVSPKAFDGRGNYTLGIKEQLIFSEIEYDNVVKVRGMDIVFVTTAKSNEEAYDLLNELGVPFRK
;
A
#
# COMPACT_ATOMS: atom_id res chain seq x y z
N MET A 1 -2.42 -0.17 21.49
CA MET A 1 -1.54 0.49 20.47
C MET A 1 -0.89 -0.57 19.62
N ASN A 2 -0.74 -0.33 18.30
CA ASN A 2 -0.11 -1.27 17.40
C ASN A 2 1.40 -1.37 17.68
N ARG A 3 1.99 -2.58 17.59
CA ARG A 3 3.42 -2.79 17.86
C ARG A 3 4.36 -2.01 16.95
N LEU A 4 3.99 -1.77 15.67
CA LEU A 4 4.79 -0.95 14.76
C LEU A 4 4.79 0.51 15.17
N LYS A 5 3.67 1.02 15.67
CA LYS A 5 3.57 2.38 16.20
C LYS A 5 4.42 2.54 17.45
N GLU A 6 4.40 1.56 18.34
CA GLU A 6 5.27 1.54 19.53
C GLU A 6 6.75 1.51 19.13
N LYS A 7 7.09 0.65 18.17
CA LYS A 7 8.44 0.56 17.64
C LYS A 7 8.90 1.90 17.06
N TYR A 8 8.05 2.57 16.31
CA TYR A 8 8.34 3.89 15.75
C TYR A 8 8.65 4.90 16.87
N LEU A 9 7.80 4.99 17.86
CA LEU A 9 7.97 5.95 18.94
C LEU A 9 9.20 5.66 19.84
N ASN A 10 9.48 4.39 20.11
CA ASN A 10 10.49 4.00 21.08
C ASN A 10 11.86 3.73 20.47
N GLU A 11 11.93 3.27 19.23
CA GLU A 11 13.19 2.85 18.59
C GLU A 11 13.55 3.66 17.35
N ILE A 12 12.59 3.91 16.46
CA ILE A 12 12.85 4.52 15.15
C ILE A 12 13.16 6.02 15.28
N ILE A 13 12.38 6.74 16.07
CA ILE A 13 12.62 8.18 16.30
C ILE A 13 14.02 8.44 16.85
N PRO A 14 14.48 7.75 17.91
CA PRO A 14 15.85 7.93 18.40
C PRO A 14 16.91 7.56 17.36
N SER A 15 16.72 6.46 16.64
CA SER A 15 17.66 5.98 15.63
C SER A 15 17.86 6.99 14.50
N LEU A 16 16.77 7.47 13.92
CA LEU A 16 16.81 8.44 12.82
C LEU A 16 17.34 9.80 13.30
N THR A 17 16.98 10.21 14.50
CA THR A 17 17.52 11.45 15.11
C THR A 17 19.03 11.39 15.24
N SER A 18 19.57 10.27 15.68
CA SER A 18 21.02 10.06 15.77
C SER A 18 21.71 10.09 14.40
N LYS A 19 21.08 9.49 13.38
CA LYS A 19 21.66 9.40 12.04
C LYS A 19 21.66 10.74 11.31
N TYR A 20 20.54 11.49 11.39
CA TYR A 20 20.35 12.73 10.63
C TYR A 20 20.47 14.01 11.46
N ASN A 21 20.67 13.88 12.75
CA ASN A 21 20.82 15.03 13.69
C ASN A 21 19.65 16.00 13.64
N TYR A 22 18.40 15.48 13.69
CA TYR A 22 17.21 16.31 13.73
C TYR A 22 17.16 17.15 15.01
N LYS A 23 16.74 18.39 14.88
CA LYS A 23 16.62 19.33 16.00
C LYS A 23 15.39 19.07 16.86
N THR A 24 14.30 18.64 16.24
CA THR A 24 13.04 18.38 16.94
C THR A 24 12.44 17.04 16.50
N ILE A 25 11.57 16.47 17.35
CA ILE A 25 10.84 15.24 17.02
C ILE A 25 9.95 15.43 15.79
N MET A 26 9.48 16.65 15.55
CA MET A 26 8.61 16.96 14.40
C MET A 26 9.33 16.88 13.05
N GLU A 27 10.65 16.93 13.03
CA GLU A 27 11.44 16.79 11.80
C GLU A 27 11.64 15.33 11.39
N VAL A 28 11.48 14.39 12.32
CA VAL A 28 11.67 12.97 12.06
C VAL A 28 10.64 12.48 11.05
N PRO A 29 11.06 11.80 9.95
CA PRO A 29 10.11 11.24 9.00
C PRO A 29 9.15 10.28 9.66
N LYS A 30 7.90 10.34 9.25
CA LYS A 30 6.86 9.42 9.73
C LYS A 30 6.02 8.93 8.56
N LEU A 31 5.40 7.78 8.75
CA LEU A 31 4.43 7.25 7.81
C LEU A 31 3.14 8.07 7.96
N GLU A 32 2.72 8.73 6.89
CA GLU A 32 1.54 9.60 6.89
C GLU A 32 0.28 8.83 6.55
N LYS A 33 0.33 8.06 5.46
CA LYS A 33 -0.80 7.25 5.00
C LYS A 33 -0.33 6.11 4.10
N ILE A 34 -1.19 5.11 3.96
CA ILE A 34 -1.02 4.03 2.97
C ILE A 34 -2.23 4.08 2.05
N VAL A 35 -1.97 4.15 0.75
CA VAL A 35 -3.01 4.13 -0.27
C VAL A 35 -2.92 2.82 -1.03
N ILE A 36 -4.02 2.08 -1.08
CA ILE A 36 -4.13 0.83 -1.84
C ILE A 36 -5.04 1.08 -3.02
N ASN A 37 -4.57 0.80 -4.22
CA ASN A 37 -5.34 0.96 -5.45
C ASN A 37 -5.41 -0.34 -6.22
N ILE A 38 -6.61 -0.68 -6.69
CA ILE A 38 -6.85 -1.82 -7.58
C ILE A 38 -7.46 -1.28 -8.86
N GLY A 39 -6.76 -1.46 -9.99
CA GLY A 39 -7.29 -1.14 -11.30
C GLY A 39 -8.12 -2.31 -11.85
N VAL A 40 -9.36 -2.04 -12.26
CA VAL A 40 -10.27 -3.05 -12.80
C VAL A 40 -10.70 -2.63 -14.20
N GLY A 41 -9.79 -2.77 -15.17
CA GLY A 41 -10.06 -2.42 -16.58
C GLY A 41 -11.22 -3.24 -17.18
N ASP A 42 -11.39 -4.48 -16.73
CA ASP A 42 -12.47 -5.38 -17.17
C ASP A 42 -13.85 -4.90 -16.73
N ALA A 43 -13.95 -3.95 -15.80
CA ALA A 43 -15.24 -3.41 -15.35
C ALA A 43 -16.00 -2.70 -16.47
N THR A 44 -15.34 -2.31 -17.54
CA THR A 44 -15.97 -1.74 -18.73
C THR A 44 -16.91 -2.72 -19.41
N SER A 45 -16.62 -4.01 -19.35
CA SER A 45 -17.42 -5.09 -19.92
C SER A 45 -18.25 -5.83 -18.87
N ASN A 46 -17.82 -5.85 -17.61
CA ASN A 46 -18.51 -6.59 -16.54
C ASN A 46 -18.35 -5.87 -15.19
N SER A 47 -19.39 -5.18 -14.77
CA SER A 47 -19.43 -4.44 -13.51
C SER A 47 -19.33 -5.32 -12.26
N LYS A 48 -19.67 -6.60 -12.36
CA LYS A 48 -19.56 -7.54 -11.23
C LYS A 48 -18.12 -7.78 -10.82
N LEU A 49 -17.18 -7.66 -11.75
CA LEU A 49 -15.75 -7.78 -11.45
C LEU A 49 -15.29 -6.65 -10.54
N LEU A 50 -15.79 -5.45 -10.74
CA LEU A 50 -15.49 -4.32 -9.87
C LEU A 50 -16.07 -4.50 -8.47
N GLU A 51 -17.31 -4.97 -8.38
CA GLU A 51 -17.94 -5.25 -7.09
C GLU A 51 -17.15 -6.28 -6.29
N ALA A 52 -16.65 -7.32 -6.95
CA ALA A 52 -15.80 -8.33 -6.32
C ALA A 52 -14.50 -7.71 -5.80
N ALA A 53 -13.85 -6.85 -6.60
CA ALA A 53 -12.62 -6.17 -6.20
C ALA A 53 -12.85 -5.23 -5.02
N VAL A 54 -13.96 -4.51 -4.98
CA VAL A 54 -14.33 -3.63 -3.86
C VAL A 54 -14.51 -4.43 -2.57
N LYS A 55 -15.19 -5.57 -2.63
CA LYS A 55 -15.38 -6.44 -1.46
C LYS A 55 -14.05 -7.00 -0.94
N GLU A 56 -13.20 -7.45 -1.85
CA GLU A 56 -11.88 -7.97 -1.48
C GLU A 56 -11.02 -6.88 -0.81
N LEU A 57 -11.00 -5.68 -1.37
CA LEU A 57 -10.23 -4.57 -0.80
C LEU A 57 -10.78 -4.15 0.57
N GLU A 58 -12.10 -4.18 0.74
CA GLU A 58 -12.74 -3.91 2.03
C GLU A 58 -12.30 -4.93 3.10
N LEU A 59 -12.25 -6.22 2.74
CA LEU A 59 -11.76 -7.26 3.64
C LEU A 59 -10.28 -7.08 3.99
N ILE A 60 -9.46 -6.74 3.02
CA ILE A 60 -8.01 -6.55 3.21
C ILE A 60 -7.73 -5.35 4.10
N SER A 61 -8.39 -4.22 3.84
CA SER A 61 -8.11 -2.96 4.53
C SER A 61 -8.92 -2.75 5.80
N GLY A 62 -10.05 -3.43 5.95
CA GLY A 62 -10.99 -3.21 7.03
C GLY A 62 -11.77 -1.90 6.93
N GLN A 63 -11.71 -1.25 5.78
CA GLN A 63 -12.32 0.06 5.53
C GLN A 63 -12.98 0.06 4.15
N LYS A 64 -14.10 0.77 4.01
CA LYS A 64 -14.85 0.81 2.74
C LYS A 64 -14.06 1.55 1.66
N PRO A 65 -13.77 0.90 0.53
CA PRO A 65 -13.07 1.55 -0.58
C PRO A 65 -13.92 2.58 -1.32
N VAL A 66 -13.25 3.51 -1.98
CA VAL A 66 -13.87 4.47 -2.89
C VAL A 66 -13.73 3.93 -4.31
N ILE A 67 -14.82 3.95 -5.08
CA ILE A 67 -14.80 3.57 -6.49
C ILE A 67 -14.22 4.71 -7.31
N THR A 68 -13.23 4.41 -8.14
CA THR A 68 -12.60 5.38 -9.04
C THR A 68 -13.22 5.33 -10.42
N LYS A 69 -13.43 6.51 -11.00
CA LYS A 69 -14.10 6.66 -12.29
C LYS A 69 -13.16 7.24 -13.34
N ALA A 70 -13.40 6.89 -14.60
CA ALA A 70 -12.62 7.42 -15.72
C ALA A 70 -12.82 8.93 -15.87
N LYS A 71 -11.73 9.64 -16.03
CA LYS A 71 -11.75 11.11 -16.24
C LYS A 71 -11.97 11.49 -17.71
N LYS A 72 -11.60 10.62 -18.63
CA LYS A 72 -11.69 10.84 -20.07
C LYS A 72 -12.17 9.58 -20.78
N SER A 73 -12.88 9.77 -21.89
CA SER A 73 -13.25 8.68 -22.78
C SER A 73 -12.06 8.30 -23.67
N ILE A 74 -11.78 6.99 -23.77
CA ILE A 74 -10.70 6.44 -24.60
C ILE A 74 -11.28 5.30 -25.44
N ALA A 75 -11.44 5.54 -26.74
CA ALA A 75 -12.06 4.60 -27.67
C ALA A 75 -11.29 3.28 -27.80
N GLY A 76 -9.95 3.32 -27.76
CA GLY A 76 -9.10 2.13 -27.85
C GLY A 76 -9.30 1.14 -26.70
N PHE A 77 -9.75 1.61 -25.54
CA PHE A 77 -10.06 0.79 -24.38
C PHE A 77 -11.56 0.56 -24.18
N LYS A 78 -12.39 1.01 -25.10
CA LYS A 78 -13.87 0.99 -24.99
C LYS A 78 -14.36 1.65 -23.71
N LEU A 79 -13.70 2.74 -23.31
CA LEU A 79 -13.89 3.44 -22.05
C LEU A 79 -14.62 4.77 -22.29
N ARG A 80 -15.65 5.04 -21.48
CA ARG A 80 -16.37 6.32 -21.47
C ARG A 80 -16.10 7.07 -20.17
N GLU A 81 -16.07 8.40 -20.27
CA GLU A 81 -15.95 9.26 -19.09
C GLU A 81 -17.04 8.95 -18.06
N GLY A 82 -16.64 8.91 -16.79
CA GLY A 82 -17.54 8.58 -15.69
C GLY A 82 -17.75 7.08 -15.43
N GLN A 83 -17.21 6.21 -16.27
CA GLN A 83 -17.29 4.77 -16.07
C GLN A 83 -16.41 4.33 -14.89
N SER A 84 -16.93 3.43 -14.03
CA SER A 84 -16.18 2.90 -12.89
C SER A 84 -15.11 1.93 -13.36
N ILE A 85 -13.84 2.17 -13.02
CA ILE A 85 -12.71 1.41 -13.53
C ILE A 85 -11.76 0.90 -12.45
N GLY A 86 -12.03 1.18 -11.21
CA GLY A 86 -11.17 0.72 -10.13
C GLY A 86 -11.69 1.10 -8.76
N CYS A 87 -10.91 0.80 -7.75
CA CYS A 87 -11.22 1.18 -6.37
C CYS A 87 -9.92 1.47 -5.63
N LYS A 88 -10.02 2.31 -4.61
CA LYS A 88 -8.89 2.65 -3.75
C LYS A 88 -9.33 2.85 -2.31
N VAL A 89 -8.40 2.71 -1.40
CA VAL A 89 -8.62 3.00 0.03
C VAL A 89 -7.40 3.74 0.56
N THR A 90 -7.64 4.71 1.43
CA THR A 90 -6.58 5.46 2.11
C THR A 90 -6.64 5.11 3.59
N LEU A 91 -5.55 4.57 4.12
CA LEU A 91 -5.44 4.16 5.51
C LEU A 91 -4.54 5.14 6.28
N ARG A 92 -5.02 5.56 7.46
CA ARG A 92 -4.32 6.48 8.35
C ARG A 92 -4.41 6.00 9.79
N GLY A 93 -3.50 6.42 10.65
CA GLY A 93 -3.53 6.12 12.09
C GLY A 93 -3.41 4.64 12.39
N GLU A 94 -4.23 4.13 13.30
CA GLU A 94 -4.18 2.73 13.71
C GLU A 94 -4.44 1.75 12.56
N ASN A 95 -5.39 2.05 11.68
CA ASN A 95 -5.70 1.19 10.53
C ASN A 95 -4.50 1.06 9.59
N MET A 96 -3.76 2.13 9.41
CA MET A 96 -2.54 2.14 8.60
C MET A 96 -1.47 1.20 9.19
N TYR A 97 -1.19 1.32 10.48
CA TYR A 97 -0.20 0.46 11.15
C TYR A 97 -0.66 -1.00 11.21
N ASN A 98 -1.94 -1.25 11.44
CA ASN A 98 -2.49 -2.61 11.44
C ASN A 98 -2.33 -3.27 10.07
N PHE A 99 -2.63 -2.55 9.00
CA PHE A 99 -2.44 -3.04 7.64
C PHE A 99 -0.96 -3.30 7.34
N MET A 100 -0.09 -2.36 7.71
CA MET A 100 1.35 -2.50 7.48
C MET A 100 1.92 -3.71 8.21
N ASP A 101 1.55 -3.91 9.47
CA ASP A 101 1.99 -5.07 10.25
C ASP A 101 1.53 -6.37 9.59
N LYS A 102 0.29 -6.46 9.19
CA LYS A 102 -0.26 -7.62 8.49
C LYS A 102 0.47 -7.88 7.16
N LEU A 103 0.71 -6.84 6.37
CA LEU A 103 1.43 -6.95 5.10
C LEU A 103 2.85 -7.49 5.31
N LEU A 104 3.59 -6.93 6.26
CA LEU A 104 4.98 -7.31 6.51
C LEU A 104 5.12 -8.69 7.16
N SER A 105 4.21 -9.04 8.07
CA SER A 105 4.31 -10.28 8.85
C SER A 105 3.68 -11.48 8.17
N ILE A 106 2.60 -11.29 7.42
CA ILE A 106 1.79 -12.37 6.84
C ILE A 106 1.78 -12.31 5.32
N GLY A 107 1.52 -11.13 4.73
CA GLY A 107 1.31 -10.98 3.29
C GLY A 107 2.58 -11.20 2.47
N LEU A 108 3.61 -10.42 2.70
CA LEU A 108 4.85 -10.51 1.91
C LEU A 108 5.53 -11.89 1.99
N PRO A 109 5.60 -12.58 3.14
CA PRO A 109 6.15 -13.93 3.18
C PRO A 109 5.38 -14.95 2.33
N ARG A 110 4.12 -14.69 2.00
CA ARG A 110 3.28 -15.55 1.16
C ARG A 110 3.40 -15.26 -0.33
N VAL A 111 4.14 -14.22 -0.72
CA VAL A 111 4.40 -13.92 -2.13
C VAL A 111 5.27 -15.01 -2.72
N ARG A 112 4.87 -15.53 -3.90
CA ARG A 112 5.62 -16.59 -4.61
C ARG A 112 7.01 -16.07 -4.99
N ASP A 113 8.04 -16.85 -4.69
CA ASP A 113 9.45 -16.52 -4.97
C ASP A 113 9.90 -15.18 -4.44
N PHE A 114 9.43 -14.84 -3.22
CA PHE A 114 9.72 -13.55 -2.61
C PHE A 114 11.20 -13.42 -2.25
N ARG A 115 11.87 -12.41 -2.84
CA ARG A 115 13.30 -12.13 -2.61
C ARG A 115 13.56 -10.72 -2.06
N GLY A 116 12.55 -10.09 -1.52
CA GLY A 116 12.58 -8.71 -1.08
C GLY A 116 11.92 -7.76 -2.07
N VAL A 117 11.69 -6.54 -1.64
CA VAL A 117 11.07 -5.51 -2.47
C VAL A 117 12.13 -4.59 -3.07
N SER A 118 11.81 -3.97 -4.21
CA SER A 118 12.77 -3.10 -4.92
C SER A 118 13.13 -1.88 -4.09
N PRO A 119 14.43 -1.57 -3.91
CA PRO A 119 14.85 -0.34 -3.24
C PRO A 119 14.76 0.90 -4.14
N LYS A 120 14.36 0.74 -5.41
CA LYS A 120 14.34 1.82 -6.41
C LYS A 120 12.95 2.40 -6.67
N ALA A 121 11.90 1.93 -5.99
CA ALA A 121 10.52 2.32 -6.26
C ALA A 121 10.09 3.58 -5.48
N PHE A 122 11.01 4.50 -5.24
CA PHE A 122 10.75 5.81 -4.63
C PHE A 122 10.50 6.87 -5.70
N ASP A 123 9.63 7.85 -5.39
CA ASP A 123 9.21 8.90 -6.32
C ASP A 123 10.11 10.14 -6.35
N GLY A 124 11.17 10.19 -5.56
CA GLY A 124 12.03 11.36 -5.39
C GLY A 124 11.61 12.27 -4.23
N ARG A 125 10.45 12.05 -3.64
CA ARG A 125 9.87 12.87 -2.56
C ARG A 125 9.61 12.06 -1.29
N GLY A 126 10.22 10.89 -1.17
CA GLY A 126 10.09 10.05 0.01
C GLY A 126 8.86 9.14 0.03
N ASN A 127 8.17 8.97 -1.07
CA ASN A 127 7.05 8.03 -1.18
C ASN A 127 7.50 6.76 -1.90
N TYR A 128 6.96 5.62 -1.48
CA TYR A 128 7.33 4.31 -1.99
C TYR A 128 6.11 3.56 -2.53
N THR A 129 6.24 2.94 -3.70
CA THR A 129 5.17 2.16 -4.31
C THR A 129 5.57 0.69 -4.38
N LEU A 130 4.72 -0.17 -3.83
CA LEU A 130 4.87 -1.63 -3.87
C LEU A 130 3.77 -2.23 -4.75
N GLY A 131 4.16 -2.96 -5.79
CA GLY A 131 3.22 -3.72 -6.61
C GLY A 131 3.06 -5.14 -6.09
N ILE A 132 1.81 -5.54 -5.84
CA ILE A 132 1.43 -6.91 -5.48
C ILE A 132 0.72 -7.53 -6.67
N LYS A 133 1.15 -8.70 -7.08
CA LYS A 133 0.59 -9.39 -8.26
C LYS A 133 -0.70 -10.14 -7.98
N GLU A 134 -0.89 -10.61 -6.76
CA GLU A 134 -2.01 -11.45 -6.37
C GLU A 134 -2.58 -11.03 -5.01
N GLN A 135 -3.90 -10.84 -4.93
CA GLN A 135 -4.57 -10.53 -3.67
C GLN A 135 -4.60 -11.73 -2.70
N LEU A 136 -4.27 -12.91 -3.20
CA LEU A 136 -4.29 -14.15 -2.42
C LEU A 136 -3.25 -14.21 -1.29
N ILE A 137 -2.29 -13.28 -1.27
CA ILE A 137 -1.31 -13.19 -0.19
C ILE A 137 -1.94 -12.78 1.15
N PHE A 138 -3.11 -12.14 1.11
CA PHE A 138 -3.82 -11.73 2.32
C PHE A 138 -4.69 -12.87 2.83
N SER A 139 -4.59 -13.16 4.14
CA SER A 139 -5.32 -14.26 4.78
C SER A 139 -6.83 -14.07 4.79
N GLU A 140 -7.31 -12.84 4.67
CA GLU A 140 -8.74 -12.52 4.60
C GLU A 140 -9.39 -12.96 3.30
N ILE A 141 -8.58 -13.20 2.26
CA ILE A 141 -9.07 -13.60 0.94
C ILE A 141 -9.04 -15.12 0.83
N GLU A 142 -10.22 -15.71 0.67
CA GLU A 142 -10.36 -17.15 0.45
C GLU A 142 -10.28 -17.46 -1.04
N TYR A 143 -9.42 -18.41 -1.43
CA TYR A 143 -9.21 -18.79 -2.81
C TYR A 143 -10.54 -19.17 -3.52
N ASP A 144 -11.41 -19.88 -2.82
CA ASP A 144 -12.67 -20.37 -3.38
C ASP A 144 -13.66 -19.24 -3.73
N ASN A 145 -13.53 -18.08 -3.10
CA ASN A 145 -14.39 -16.92 -3.31
C ASN A 145 -13.81 -15.93 -4.32
N VAL A 146 -12.62 -16.19 -4.86
CA VAL A 146 -11.94 -15.28 -5.80
C VAL A 146 -12.49 -15.50 -7.20
N VAL A 147 -13.07 -14.45 -7.79
CA VAL A 147 -13.60 -14.47 -9.17
C VAL A 147 -12.45 -14.38 -10.17
N LYS A 148 -11.45 -13.53 -9.88
CA LYS A 148 -10.28 -13.34 -10.73
C LYS A 148 -9.09 -12.91 -9.88
N VAL A 149 -7.93 -13.48 -10.16
CA VAL A 149 -6.67 -13.05 -9.54
C VAL A 149 -6.34 -11.64 -10.01
N ARG A 150 -6.11 -10.74 -9.06
CA ARG A 150 -5.81 -9.34 -9.33
C ARG A 150 -4.62 -8.86 -8.54
N GLY A 151 -3.85 -7.97 -9.16
CA GLY A 151 -2.80 -7.23 -8.47
C GLY A 151 -3.35 -5.94 -7.87
N MET A 152 -2.49 -5.31 -7.08
CA MET A 152 -2.77 -4.00 -6.49
C MET A 152 -1.49 -3.22 -6.31
N ASP A 153 -1.61 -1.91 -6.24
CA ASP A 153 -0.52 -1.01 -5.89
C ASP A 153 -0.72 -0.50 -4.47
N ILE A 154 0.32 -0.63 -3.67
CA ILE A 154 0.33 -0.13 -2.29
C ILE A 154 1.34 0.99 -2.22
N VAL A 155 0.89 2.21 -1.93
CA VAL A 155 1.74 3.40 -1.84
C VAL A 155 1.91 3.78 -0.38
N PHE A 156 3.16 3.85 0.08
CA PHE A 156 3.51 4.33 1.41
C PHE A 156 3.88 5.81 1.28
N VAL A 157 3.02 6.68 1.80
CA VAL A 157 3.26 8.13 1.80
C VAL A 157 3.88 8.52 3.12
N THR A 158 5.09 9.11 3.06
CA THR A 158 5.83 9.53 4.24
C THR A 158 6.01 11.05 4.26
N THR A 159 6.44 11.58 5.40
CA THR A 159 6.80 12.98 5.53
C THR A 159 8.29 13.24 5.23
N ALA A 160 9.03 12.23 4.79
CA ALA A 160 10.45 12.35 4.47
C ALA A 160 10.67 13.34 3.32
N LYS A 161 11.75 14.10 3.41
CA LYS A 161 12.13 15.09 2.39
C LYS A 161 12.92 14.49 1.24
N SER A 162 13.53 13.34 1.45
CA SER A 162 14.35 12.63 0.47
C SER A 162 14.05 11.16 0.44
N ASN A 163 14.43 10.48 -0.65
CA ASN A 163 14.29 9.03 -0.76
C ASN A 163 15.15 8.28 0.26
N GLU A 164 16.30 8.81 0.60
CA GLU A 164 17.23 8.20 1.57
C GLU A 164 16.59 8.14 2.96
N GLU A 165 16.01 9.25 3.43
CA GLU A 165 15.31 9.30 4.71
C GLU A 165 14.10 8.35 4.73
N ALA A 166 13.35 8.31 3.64
CA ALA A 166 12.21 7.41 3.50
C ALA A 166 12.65 5.95 3.49
N TYR A 167 13.73 5.63 2.80
CA TYR A 167 14.29 4.28 2.79
C TYR A 167 14.66 3.82 4.21
N ASP A 168 15.37 4.66 4.95
CA ASP A 168 15.76 4.34 6.32
C ASP A 168 14.53 4.15 7.22
N LEU A 169 13.52 5.01 7.10
CA LEU A 169 12.27 4.88 7.85
C LEU A 169 11.58 3.55 7.57
N LEU A 170 11.38 3.23 6.29
CA LEU A 170 10.70 2.00 5.90
C LEU A 170 11.51 0.75 6.25
N ASN A 171 12.83 0.81 6.10
CA ASN A 171 13.71 -0.28 6.45
C ASN A 171 13.65 -0.59 7.95
N GLU A 172 13.63 0.41 8.81
CA GLU A 172 13.50 0.23 10.25
C GLU A 172 12.11 -0.25 10.67
N LEU A 173 11.08 0.12 9.93
CA LEU A 173 9.73 -0.41 10.15
C LEU A 173 9.61 -1.91 9.78
N GLY A 174 10.58 -2.43 9.04
CA GLY A 174 10.62 -3.85 8.72
C GLY A 174 10.37 -4.19 7.25
N VAL A 175 10.35 -3.20 6.36
CA VAL A 175 10.19 -3.45 4.92
C VAL A 175 11.44 -4.20 4.40
N PRO A 176 11.26 -5.40 3.83
CA PRO A 176 12.40 -6.24 3.41
C PRO A 176 12.91 -5.85 2.03
N PHE A 177 13.72 -4.81 1.95
CA PHE A 177 14.33 -4.38 0.69
C PHE A 177 15.38 -5.39 0.20
N ARG A 178 15.47 -5.55 -1.11
CA ARG A 178 16.53 -6.36 -1.73
C ARG A 178 17.89 -5.70 -1.49
N LYS A 179 18.87 -6.53 -1.24
CA LYS A 179 20.28 -6.11 -1.15
C LYS A 179 20.90 -6.04 -2.53
#